data_6e53e110e5d47a80b33754ef363e5eec
#
_entry.id   6e53e110e5d47a80b33754ef363e5eec
#
_cell.length_a   1.000
_cell.length_b   1.000
_cell.length_c   1.000
_cell.angle_alpha   90.00
_cell.angle_beta   90.00
_cell.angle_gamma   90.00
#
_symmetry.space_group_name_H-M   'P 1'
#
loop_
_entity.id
_entity.type
_entity.pdbx_description
1 polymer ?
#
loop_
_entity_poly.entity_id
_entity_poly.type
_entity_poly.pdbx_seq_one_letter_code
_entity_poly.pdbx_strand_id
1 'polypeptide(L)'
;MYSSNVKAIPTKLVALPGRKAEFIEPMECALVPKLPEGSDWTYEVKLDGYRAIGVRTSNEAILYSRNHKNFNKRFPQIAESLRDLPADTVIDGEIVALDESGRPEMG
;
A
#
# COMPACT_ATOMS: atom_id res chain seq x y z
N MET A 1 1.11 -6.02 -11.13
CA MET A 1 0.32 -5.53 -10.06
C MET A 1 -1.01 -5.01 -10.51
N TYR A 2 -2.01 -5.28 -9.76
CA TYR A 2 -3.35 -4.98 -10.07
C TYR A 2 -3.78 -3.65 -9.48
N SER A 3 -4.19 -2.80 -10.29
CA SER A 3 -4.66 -1.51 -9.85
C SER A 3 -6.15 -1.59 -9.58
N SER A 4 -6.54 -1.57 -8.36
CA SER A 4 -7.90 -1.28 -8.03
C SER A 4 -8.19 0.17 -8.33
N ASN A 5 -9.42 0.53 -8.46
CA ASN A 5 -9.90 1.83 -8.84
C ASN A 5 -9.06 3.00 -8.35
N VAL A 6 -8.52 3.72 -9.29
CA VAL A 6 -7.92 5.01 -9.00
C VAL A 6 -9.05 5.97 -8.74
N LYS A 7 -9.14 6.44 -7.52
CA LYS A 7 -10.08 7.51 -7.20
C LYS A 7 -9.69 8.76 -7.95
N ALA A 8 -10.67 9.45 -8.50
CA ALA A 8 -10.43 10.73 -9.12
C ALA A 8 -9.81 11.68 -8.08
N ILE A 9 -8.61 12.13 -8.37
CA ILE A 9 -7.95 13.13 -7.54
C ILE A 9 -8.54 14.48 -7.89
N PRO A 10 -8.92 15.32 -6.90
CA PRO A 10 -9.40 16.66 -7.19
C PRO A 10 -8.42 17.43 -8.06
N THR A 11 -8.90 18.07 -9.09
CA THR A 11 -8.07 18.81 -10.03
C THR A 11 -7.40 20.03 -9.40
N LYS A 12 -7.88 20.48 -8.26
CA LYS A 12 -7.23 21.53 -7.48
C LYS A 12 -6.65 20.95 -6.23
N LEU A 13 -5.37 20.63 -6.30
CA LEU A 13 -4.61 20.35 -5.08
C LEU A 13 -4.18 21.69 -4.51
N VAL A 14 -4.79 22.05 -3.38
CA VAL A 14 -4.26 23.12 -2.57
C VAL A 14 -2.88 22.70 -2.10
N ALA A 15 -1.91 23.59 -2.14
CA ALA A 15 -0.59 23.31 -1.62
C ALA A 15 -0.68 22.85 -0.17
N LEU A 16 -0.34 21.60 0.08
CA LEU A 16 -0.30 21.04 1.42
C LEU A 16 1.08 21.24 2.01
N PRO A 17 1.18 21.43 3.34
CA PRO A 17 2.48 21.48 3.98
C PRO A 17 3.27 20.21 3.70
N GLY A 18 4.55 20.37 3.37
CA GLY A 18 5.44 19.23 3.21
C GLY A 18 5.68 18.53 4.55
N ARG A 19 5.82 17.21 4.50
CA ARG A 19 6.18 16.40 5.66
C ARG A 19 7.25 15.42 5.25
N LYS A 20 8.11 15.08 6.20
CA LYS A 20 9.08 14.01 5.97
C LYS A 20 8.37 12.68 5.95
N ALA A 21 8.87 11.76 5.11
CA ALA A 21 8.35 10.41 5.07
C ALA A 21 8.61 9.69 6.39
N GLU A 22 7.57 9.09 6.93
CA GLU A 22 7.64 8.30 8.16
C GLU A 22 6.57 7.22 8.12
N PHE A 23 6.68 6.26 9.02
CA PHE A 23 5.65 5.25 9.15
C PHE A 23 4.31 5.90 9.50
N ILE A 24 3.28 5.52 8.77
CA ILE A 24 1.91 5.95 9.03
C ILE A 24 1.09 4.69 9.27
N GLU A 25 0.34 4.67 10.36
CA GLU A 25 -0.53 3.57 10.66
C GLU A 25 -1.60 3.42 9.57
N PRO A 26 -1.70 2.25 8.92
CA PRO A 26 -2.66 2.07 7.86
C PRO A 26 -4.09 2.11 8.36
N MET A 27 -4.97 2.67 7.54
CA MET A 27 -6.38 2.68 7.84
C MET A 27 -6.95 1.27 7.72
N GLU A 28 -7.74 0.88 8.69
CA GLU A 28 -8.43 -0.40 8.68
C GLU A 28 -9.84 -0.25 8.14
N CYS A 29 -10.25 -1.25 7.38
CA CYS A 29 -11.62 -1.30 6.89
C CYS A 29 -12.57 -1.74 7.99
N ALA A 30 -13.77 -1.19 7.99
CA ALA A 30 -14.81 -1.65 8.89
C ALA A 30 -15.32 -3.03 8.43
N LEU A 31 -15.45 -3.94 9.38
CA LEU A 31 -16.02 -5.24 9.10
C LEU A 31 -17.54 -5.13 9.10
N VAL A 32 -18.15 -5.50 7.99
CA VAL A 32 -19.61 -5.43 7.85
C VAL A 32 -20.15 -6.80 7.45
N PRO A 33 -21.36 -7.16 7.92
CA PRO A 33 -21.93 -8.48 7.62
C PRO A 33 -22.41 -8.62 6.18
N LYS A 34 -22.64 -7.55 5.49
CA LYS A 34 -23.13 -7.55 4.12
C LYS A 34 -22.54 -6.38 3.36
N LEU A 35 -22.18 -6.60 2.10
CA LEU A 35 -21.71 -5.52 1.25
C LEU A 35 -22.78 -4.46 1.09
N PRO A 36 -22.45 -3.19 1.31
CA PRO A 36 -23.39 -2.12 1.03
C PRO A 36 -23.70 -2.07 -0.46
N GLU A 37 -24.94 -1.72 -0.77
CA GLU A 37 -25.41 -1.59 -2.15
C GLU A 37 -25.78 -0.14 -2.43
N GLY A 38 -25.77 0.21 -3.71
CA GLY A 38 -26.15 1.54 -4.15
C GLY A 38 -25.08 2.23 -4.96
N SER A 39 -25.44 3.33 -5.60
CA SER A 39 -24.55 4.07 -6.50
C SER A 39 -23.43 4.81 -5.77
N ASP A 40 -23.53 4.96 -4.46
CA ASP A 40 -22.53 5.66 -3.66
C ASP A 40 -21.32 4.80 -3.29
N TRP A 41 -21.34 3.52 -3.68
CA TRP A 41 -20.31 2.57 -3.29
C TRP A 41 -19.51 2.10 -4.49
N THR A 42 -18.20 2.06 -4.30
CA THR A 42 -17.25 1.49 -5.25
C THR A 42 -16.68 0.22 -4.65
N TYR A 43 -16.62 -0.82 -5.47
CA TYR A 43 -16.12 -2.12 -5.02
C TYR A 43 -14.75 -2.39 -5.60
N GLU A 44 -13.87 -2.91 -4.77
CA GLU A 44 -12.53 -3.27 -5.15
C GLU A 44 -12.28 -4.75 -4.84
N VAL A 45 -11.45 -5.38 -5.62
CA VAL A 45 -10.99 -6.74 -5.32
C VAL A 45 -10.01 -6.65 -4.16
N LYS A 46 -10.28 -7.39 -3.10
CA LYS A 46 -9.36 -7.51 -1.99
C LYS A 46 -8.36 -8.61 -2.28
N LEU A 47 -7.09 -8.26 -2.28
CA LEU A 47 -6.01 -9.22 -2.41
C LEU A 47 -5.59 -9.70 -1.02
N ASP A 48 -5.52 -11.01 -0.83
CA ASP A 48 -5.05 -11.57 0.42
C ASP A 48 -3.54 -11.68 0.42
N GLY A 49 -2.93 -10.97 1.35
CA GLY A 49 -1.49 -10.93 1.48
C GLY A 49 -1.11 -10.25 2.79
N TYR A 50 0.07 -9.65 2.78
CA TYR A 50 0.56 -8.91 3.94
C TYR A 50 0.47 -7.42 3.68
N ARG A 51 -0.30 -6.71 4.50
CA ARG A 51 -0.32 -5.26 4.44
C ARG A 51 1.07 -4.72 4.75
N ALA A 52 1.56 -3.81 3.94
CA ALA A 52 2.89 -3.25 4.13
C ALA A 52 2.92 -1.76 3.82
N ILE A 53 3.77 -1.06 4.55
CA ILE A 53 4.01 0.36 4.36
C ILE A 53 5.46 0.53 3.96
N GLY A 54 5.71 1.02 2.77
CA GLY A 54 7.05 1.35 2.32
C GLY A 54 7.37 2.80 2.63
N VAL A 55 8.48 3.05 3.31
CA VAL A 55 8.90 4.40 3.68
C VAL A 55 10.27 4.66 3.08
N ARG A 56 10.34 5.62 2.19
CA ARG A 56 11.59 6.05 1.55
C ARG A 56 11.96 7.43 2.07
N THR A 57 12.96 7.47 2.94
CA THR A 57 13.53 8.72 3.40
C THR A 57 14.72 9.11 2.51
N SER A 58 15.39 10.20 2.81
CA SER A 58 16.60 10.57 2.07
C SER A 58 17.73 9.55 2.22
N ASN A 59 17.76 8.81 3.32
CA ASN A 59 18.85 7.89 3.65
C ASN A 59 18.48 6.42 3.61
N GLU A 60 17.20 6.09 3.77
CA GLU A 60 16.76 4.73 3.98
C GLU A 60 15.55 4.37 3.14
N ALA A 61 15.39 3.08 2.93
CA ALA A 61 14.17 2.51 2.37
C ALA A 61 13.77 1.34 3.27
N ILE A 62 12.66 1.48 3.96
CA ILE A 62 12.20 0.48 4.93
C ILE A 62 10.79 0.05 4.59
N LEU A 63 10.60 -1.26 4.53
CA LEU A 63 9.30 -1.89 4.38
C LEU A 63 8.82 -2.28 5.77
N TYR A 64 7.67 -1.76 6.18
CA TYR A 64 7.09 -2.05 7.47
C TYR A 64 5.85 -2.90 7.34
N SER A 65 5.63 -3.77 8.33
CA SER A 65 4.33 -4.42 8.48
C SER A 65 3.30 -3.42 8.99
N ARG A 66 2.03 -3.81 8.97
CA ARG A 66 0.96 -2.99 9.53
C ARG A 66 1.19 -2.64 11.01
N ASN A 67 1.95 -3.45 11.73
CA ASN A 67 2.27 -3.24 13.14
C ASN A 67 3.64 -2.60 13.35
N HIS A 68 4.15 -1.93 12.33
CA HIS A 68 5.41 -1.19 12.41
C HIS A 68 6.65 -2.08 12.60
N LYS A 69 6.58 -3.33 12.18
CA LYS A 69 7.74 -4.23 12.20
C LYS A 69 8.50 -4.13 10.89
N ASN A 70 9.81 -4.20 10.96
CA ASN A 70 10.66 -4.12 9.78
C ASN A 70 10.61 -5.43 8.98
N PHE A 71 10.20 -5.34 7.72
CA PHE A 71 10.08 -6.46 6.79
C PHE A 71 11.25 -6.60 5.80
N ASN A 72 12.28 -5.79 5.94
CA ASN A 72 13.36 -5.81 4.93
C ASN A 72 14.02 -7.16 4.76
N LYS A 73 14.23 -7.88 5.85
CA LYS A 73 14.83 -9.22 5.79
C LYS A 73 13.91 -10.26 5.20
N ARG A 74 12.61 -10.11 5.43
CA ARG A 74 11.62 -11.06 4.94
C ARG A 74 11.34 -10.88 3.46
N PHE A 75 11.34 -9.66 2.99
CA PHE A 75 11.07 -9.32 1.60
C PHE A 75 12.16 -8.43 1.02
N PRO A 76 13.39 -8.97 0.90
CA PRO A 76 14.53 -8.13 0.53
C PRO A 76 14.43 -7.51 -0.87
N GLN A 77 13.82 -8.19 -1.82
CA GLN A 77 13.67 -7.67 -3.18
C GLN A 77 12.72 -6.47 -3.22
N ILE A 78 11.66 -6.52 -2.44
CA ILE A 78 10.71 -5.41 -2.34
C ILE A 78 11.37 -4.23 -1.64
N ALA A 79 12.08 -4.49 -0.55
CA ALA A 79 12.80 -3.45 0.16
C ALA A 79 13.83 -2.76 -0.73
N GLU A 80 14.55 -3.53 -1.54
CA GLU A 80 15.51 -2.98 -2.49
C GLU A 80 14.84 -2.12 -3.55
N SER A 81 13.67 -2.54 -4.05
CA SER A 81 12.92 -1.77 -5.03
C SER A 81 12.43 -0.42 -4.49
N LEU A 82 12.21 -0.31 -3.20
CA LEU A 82 11.81 0.96 -2.59
C LEU A 82 12.90 2.04 -2.74
N ARG A 83 14.15 1.64 -2.90
CA ARG A 83 15.25 2.59 -3.06
C ARG A 83 15.14 3.40 -4.35
N ASP A 84 14.44 2.88 -5.34
CA ASP A 84 14.23 3.56 -6.62
C ASP A 84 13.17 4.65 -6.54
N LEU A 85 12.45 4.73 -5.45
CA LEU A 85 11.46 5.77 -5.24
C LEU A 85 12.13 7.09 -4.85
N PRO A 86 11.51 8.21 -5.18
CA PRO A 86 11.99 9.50 -4.71
C PRO A 86 12.03 9.55 -3.17
N ALA A 87 12.96 10.32 -2.64
CA ALA A 87 13.01 10.56 -1.21
C ALA A 87 11.69 11.16 -0.70
N ASP A 88 11.38 10.88 0.55
CA ASP A 88 10.16 11.34 1.21
C ASP A 88 8.88 10.80 0.55
N THR A 89 8.91 9.53 0.19
CA THR A 89 7.76 8.80 -0.35
C THR A 89 7.29 7.76 0.67
N VAL A 90 5.98 7.67 0.83
CA VAL A 90 5.34 6.60 1.61
C VAL A 90 4.37 5.87 0.70
N ILE A 91 4.46 4.56 0.66
CA ILE A 91 3.56 3.71 -0.11
C ILE A 91 2.84 2.75 0.83
N ASP A 92 1.52 2.73 0.71
CA ASP A 92 0.69 1.74 1.39
C ASP A 92 0.26 0.70 0.36
N GLY A 93 0.45 -0.56 0.68
CA GLY A 93 0.13 -1.62 -0.26
C GLY A 93 0.00 -2.99 0.37
N GLU A 94 -0.16 -3.96 -0.49
CA GLU A 94 -0.32 -5.35 -0.11
C GLU A 94 0.77 -6.19 -0.79
N ILE A 95 1.47 -7.01 -0.03
CA ILE A 95 2.44 -7.94 -0.58
C ILE A 95 1.72 -9.24 -0.88
N VAL A 96 1.71 -9.64 -2.14
CA VAL A 96 1.06 -10.87 -2.58
C VAL A 96 2.01 -11.69 -3.41
N ALA A 97 1.84 -13.01 -3.37
CA ALA A 97 2.52 -13.92 -4.28
C ALA A 97 1.64 -14.11 -5.51
N LEU A 98 2.24 -14.05 -6.68
CA LEU A 98 1.54 -14.29 -7.93
C LEU A 98 1.95 -15.65 -8.50
N ASP A 99 1.00 -16.36 -9.11
CA ASP A 99 1.30 -17.58 -9.85
C ASP A 99 1.88 -17.24 -11.23
N GLU A 100 2.20 -18.27 -12.02
CA GLU A 100 2.80 -18.09 -13.35
C GLU A 100 1.92 -17.31 -14.31
N SER A 101 0.61 -17.31 -14.11
CA SER A 101 -0.32 -16.55 -14.94
C SER A 101 -0.60 -15.15 -14.42
N GLY A 102 0.08 -14.73 -13.36
CA GLY A 102 -0.07 -13.39 -12.79
C GLY A 102 -1.25 -13.24 -11.87
N ARG A 103 -1.83 -14.33 -11.40
CA ARG A 103 -2.94 -14.31 -10.45
C ARG A 103 -2.43 -14.43 -9.03
N PRO A 104 -3.09 -13.79 -8.06
CA PRO A 104 -2.72 -13.96 -6.67
C PRO A 104 -2.83 -15.42 -6.25
N GLU A 105 -1.78 -15.90 -5.59
CA GLU A 105 -1.79 -17.22 -4.99
C GLU A 105 -2.55 -17.15 -3.68
N MET A 106 -3.60 -17.95 -3.61
CA MET A 106 -4.42 -18.08 -2.42
C MET A 106 -3.85 -19.22 -1.61
N GLY A 107 -3.16 -18.87 -0.54
CA GLY A 107 -2.53 -19.92 0.19
C GLY A 107 -2.58 -19.77 1.67
#